data_38c60a3ff94cd4f0f8716fe2b65764b3
#
_entry.id   38c60a3ff94cd4f0f8716fe2b65764b3
#
_cell.length_a   1.000
_cell.length_b   1.000
_cell.length_c   1.000
_cell.angle_alpha   90.00
_cell.angle_beta   90.00
_cell.angle_gamma   90.00
#
_symmetry.space_group_name_H-M   'P 1'
#
loop_
_entity.id
_entity.type
_entity.pdbx_description
1 polymer ?
#
loop_
_entity_poly.entity_id
_entity_poly.type
_entity_poly.pdbx_seq_one_letter_code
_entity_poly.pdbx_strand_id
1 'polypeptide(L)'
;IGINNFSARWTGSVMAATSGAYRFRTNSDDGVRLWVNGVQVINNWTDHAATTNTSATINLVAGQRYAIRLEYYERGGSAVMQLRWLTPGATSYVAIPAGALFATPP
;
A
#
# COMPACT_ATOMS: atom_id res chain seq x y z
N ILE A 1 3.47 -26.64 1.50
CA ILE A 1 3.54 -26.32 1.70
C ILE A 1 3.48 -25.84 2.24
N GLY A 2 3.49 -25.76 2.41
CA GLY A 2 3.43 -25.13 2.82
C GLY A 2 3.41 -24.45 2.68
N ILE A 3 2.84 -24.82 2.57
CA ILE A 3 2.71 -23.98 2.34
C ILE A 3 2.47 -22.66 2.31
N ASN A 4 3.00 -21.98 2.81
CA ASN A 4 2.75 -20.56 2.91
C ASN A 4 3.93 -19.75 2.38
N ASN A 5 4.66 -20.29 1.42
CA ASN A 5 5.73 -19.55 0.75
C ASN A 5 5.17 -19.01 -0.57
N PHE A 6 4.80 -17.73 -0.56
CA PHE A 6 4.34 -17.10 -1.80
C PHE A 6 4.75 -15.64 -1.84
N SER A 7 4.76 -15.10 -3.04
CA SER A 7 4.88 -13.67 -3.25
C SER A 7 3.77 -13.23 -4.19
N ALA A 8 3.36 -11.99 -4.04
CA ALA A 8 2.30 -11.42 -4.86
C ALA A 8 2.65 -9.98 -5.23
N ARG A 9 2.18 -9.57 -6.40
CA ARG A 9 2.32 -8.21 -6.91
C ARG A 9 0.98 -7.72 -7.41
N TRP A 10 0.61 -6.53 -6.98
CA TRP A 10 -0.56 -5.85 -7.52
C TRP A 10 -0.13 -4.51 -8.11
N THR A 11 -0.57 -4.23 -9.33
CA THR A 11 -0.29 -2.96 -10.00
C THR A 11 -1.59 -2.34 -10.50
N GLY A 12 -1.63 -1.03 -10.52
CA GLY A 12 -2.79 -0.29 -10.97
C GLY A 12 -2.61 1.18 -10.73
N SER A 13 -3.69 1.86 -10.41
CA SER A 13 -3.64 3.28 -10.09
C SER A 13 -4.55 3.61 -8.92
N VAL A 14 -4.23 4.70 -8.24
CA VAL A 14 -5.00 5.24 -7.13
C VAL A 14 -5.39 6.67 -7.46
N MET A 15 -6.63 7.04 -7.13
CA MET A 15 -7.14 8.40 -7.37
C MET A 15 -7.54 9.03 -6.06
N ALA A 16 -7.07 10.26 -5.83
CA ALA A 16 -7.44 11.03 -4.65
C ALA A 16 -8.73 11.78 -4.90
N ALA A 17 -9.61 11.83 -3.89
CA ALA A 17 -10.85 12.63 -3.95
C ALA A 17 -10.60 14.09 -3.62
N THR A 18 -9.58 14.36 -2.80
CA THR A 18 -9.20 15.73 -2.42
C THR A 18 -7.71 15.91 -2.61
N SER A 19 -7.29 17.13 -2.93
CA SER A 19 -5.88 17.44 -3.05
C SER A 19 -5.26 17.66 -1.68
N GLY A 20 -4.03 17.21 -1.51
CA GLY A 20 -3.29 17.44 -0.28
C GLY A 20 -2.31 16.33 0.05
N ALA A 21 -1.88 16.32 1.29
CA ALA A 21 -0.86 15.40 1.78
C ALA A 21 -1.50 14.09 2.26
N TYR A 22 -1.04 12.99 1.69
CA TYR A 22 -1.48 11.64 2.03
C TYR A 22 -0.32 10.86 2.62
N ARG A 23 -0.64 9.88 3.46
CA ARG A 23 0.32 8.86 3.90
C ARG A 23 -0.29 7.50 3.65
N PHE A 24 0.54 6.54 3.29
CA PHE A 24 0.13 5.16 3.07
C PHE A 24 0.69 4.29 4.19
N ARG A 25 -0.09 3.31 4.59
CA ARG A 25 0.30 2.40 5.67
C ARG A 25 -0.02 0.98 5.24
N THR A 26 0.94 0.08 5.45
CA THR A 26 0.74 -1.35 5.27
C THR A 26 0.84 -2.05 6.61
N ASN A 27 0.06 -3.10 6.80
CA ASN A 27 0.26 -4.07 7.87
C ASN A 27 0.45 -5.41 7.19
N SER A 28 1.61 -5.98 7.34
CA SER A 28 1.99 -7.17 6.58
C SER A 28 2.76 -8.18 7.41
N ASP A 29 2.64 -9.43 7.00
CA ASP A 29 3.42 -10.58 7.43
C ASP A 29 3.66 -11.42 6.17
N ASP A 30 4.81 -11.51 5.60
CA ASP A 30 6.12 -11.04 6.03
C ASP A 30 6.49 -9.72 5.36
N GLY A 31 7.27 -9.74 4.29
CA GLY A 31 7.82 -8.56 3.65
C GLY A 31 6.85 -7.80 2.77
N VAL A 32 7.08 -6.50 2.62
CA VAL A 32 6.24 -5.63 1.81
C VAL A 32 7.07 -4.53 1.16
N ARG A 33 6.69 -4.16 -0.05
CA ARG A 33 7.19 -2.97 -0.75
C ARG A 33 6.02 -2.27 -1.42
N LEU A 34 6.01 -0.95 -1.35
CA LEU A 34 4.96 -0.14 -1.97
C LEU A 34 5.59 1.01 -2.74
N TRP A 35 5.15 1.19 -3.98
CA TRP A 35 5.49 2.34 -4.83
C TRP A 35 4.23 3.12 -5.12
N VAL A 36 4.34 4.44 -5.05
CA VAL A 36 3.27 5.37 -5.46
C VAL A 36 3.90 6.41 -6.38
N ASN A 37 3.32 6.59 -7.54
CA ASN A 37 3.79 7.53 -8.57
C ASN A 37 5.26 7.26 -8.96
N GLY A 38 5.63 5.98 -9.03
CA GLY A 38 6.98 5.57 -9.38
C GLY A 38 8.02 5.72 -8.29
N VAL A 39 7.62 6.14 -7.08
CA VAL A 39 8.53 6.32 -5.95
C VAL A 39 8.26 5.24 -4.91
N GLN A 40 9.32 4.57 -4.46
CA GLN A 40 9.18 3.58 -3.40
C GLN A 40 8.96 4.29 -2.07
N VAL A 41 7.80 4.07 -1.46
CA VAL A 41 7.40 4.78 -0.26
C VAL A 41 7.37 3.89 0.98
N ILE A 42 7.33 2.57 0.79
CA ILE A 42 7.46 1.59 1.87
C ILE A 42 8.40 0.50 1.37
N ASN A 43 9.37 0.13 2.21
CA ASN A 43 10.31 -0.93 1.89
C ASN A 43 10.68 -1.69 3.16
N ASN A 44 10.04 -2.83 3.37
CA ASN A 44 10.36 -3.74 4.46
C ASN A 44 10.33 -5.17 3.92
N TRP A 45 11.32 -5.49 3.09
CA TRP A 45 11.40 -6.76 2.39
C TRP A 45 12.21 -7.76 3.22
N THR A 46 11.71 -8.07 4.41
CA THR A 46 12.35 -8.95 5.37
C THR A 46 11.32 -9.87 6.01
N ASP A 47 11.78 -10.99 6.54
CA ASP A 47 10.91 -11.89 7.28
C ASP A 47 10.55 -11.23 8.61
N HIS A 48 9.27 -11.09 8.90
CA HIS A 48 8.79 -10.52 10.16
C HIS A 48 7.35 -10.93 10.42
N ALA A 49 6.96 -10.88 11.69
CA ALA A 49 5.57 -11.01 12.07
C ALA A 49 4.78 -9.79 11.59
N ALA A 50 3.46 -9.80 11.78
CA ALA A 50 2.60 -8.70 11.36
C ALA A 50 3.17 -7.36 11.88
N THR A 51 3.53 -6.49 10.95
CA THR A 51 4.21 -5.23 11.23
C THR A 51 3.57 -4.11 10.43
N THR A 52 3.39 -2.97 11.07
CA THR A 52 2.86 -1.76 10.43
C THR A 52 4.01 -0.91 9.91
N ASN A 53 3.95 -0.58 8.64
CA ASN A 53 4.90 0.32 7.98
C ASN A 53 4.15 1.52 7.42
N THR A 54 4.70 2.72 7.61
CA THR A 54 4.05 3.96 7.20
C THR A 54 4.97 4.75 6.29
N SER A 55 4.42 5.25 5.18
CA SER A 55 5.18 6.07 4.23
C SER A 55 5.39 7.49 4.76
N ALA A 56 6.32 8.20 4.14
CA ALA A 56 6.38 9.65 4.26
C ALA A 56 5.16 10.28 3.58
N THR A 57 4.98 11.56 3.77
CA THR A 57 3.88 12.31 3.14
C THR A 57 4.05 12.37 1.63
N ILE A 58 2.96 12.12 0.90
CA ILE A 58 2.91 12.18 -0.56
C ILE A 58 1.78 13.12 -0.94
N ASN A 59 2.09 14.11 -1.78
CA ASN A 59 1.07 15.06 -2.24
C ASN A 59 0.36 14.49 -3.45
N LEU A 60 -0.96 14.42 -3.38
CA LEU A 60 -1.82 13.95 -4.48
C LEU A 60 -2.80 15.06 -4.85
N VAL A 61 -3.17 15.10 -6.14
CA VAL A 61 -4.10 16.09 -6.67
C VAL A 61 -5.44 15.40 -6.95
N ALA A 62 -6.53 16.03 -6.51
CA ALA A 62 -7.87 15.48 -6.68
C ALA A 62 -8.17 15.17 -8.15
N GLY A 63 -8.76 14.02 -8.39
CA GLY A 63 -9.16 13.59 -9.72
C GLY A 63 -8.04 13.03 -10.57
N GLN A 64 -6.78 13.11 -10.15
CA GLN A 64 -5.66 12.51 -10.87
C GLN A 64 -5.41 11.09 -10.40
N ARG A 65 -5.04 10.22 -11.34
CA ARG A 65 -4.66 8.85 -11.05
C ARG A 65 -3.15 8.76 -10.99
N TYR A 66 -2.66 8.02 -10.00
CA TYR A 66 -1.23 7.81 -9.78
C TYR A 66 -0.94 6.32 -9.83
N ALA A 67 0.15 5.94 -10.47
CA ALA A 67 0.57 4.55 -10.51
C ALA A 67 0.82 4.06 -9.09
N ILE A 68 0.34 2.86 -8.77
CA ILE A 68 0.57 2.22 -7.48
C ILE A 68 0.98 0.78 -7.74
N ARG A 69 1.97 0.31 -6.99
CA ARG A 69 2.46 -1.05 -7.07
C ARG A 69 2.72 -1.56 -5.67
N LEU A 70 2.12 -2.69 -5.35
CA LEU A 70 2.27 -3.35 -4.07
C LEU A 70 2.86 -4.73 -4.29
N GLU A 71 3.95 -5.03 -3.58
CA GLU A 71 4.54 -6.37 -3.57
C GLU A 71 4.64 -6.84 -2.14
N TYR A 72 4.32 -8.10 -1.90
CA TYR A 72 4.51 -8.69 -0.58
C TYR A 72 4.78 -10.18 -0.72
N TYR A 73 5.35 -10.74 0.35
CA TYR A 73 5.60 -12.18 0.40
C TYR A 73 5.28 -12.73 1.79
N GLU A 74 5.03 -14.03 1.83
CA GLU A 74 4.72 -14.79 3.03
C GLU A 74 5.62 -16.03 3.07
N ARG A 75 6.28 -16.25 4.20
CA ARG A 75 7.22 -17.37 4.37
C ARG A 75 6.84 -18.29 5.52
N GLY A 76 5.57 -18.45 5.73
CA GLY A 76 5.06 -19.34 6.77
C GLY A 76 4.26 -18.56 7.80
N GLY A 77 3.40 -19.26 8.53
CA GLY A 77 2.52 -18.64 9.48
C GLY A 77 1.29 -18.04 8.82
N SER A 78 0.74 -17.02 9.42
CA SER A 78 -0.48 -16.36 8.93
C SER A 78 -0.12 -15.26 7.94
N ALA A 79 -0.69 -15.30 6.75
CA ALA A 79 -0.51 -14.24 5.78
C ALA A 79 -1.38 -13.04 6.17
N VAL A 80 -0.77 -11.88 6.28
CA VAL A 80 -1.47 -10.63 6.57
C VAL A 80 -1.00 -9.58 5.59
N MET A 81 -1.96 -8.93 4.92
CA MET A 81 -1.66 -7.78 4.08
C MET A 81 -2.83 -6.81 4.10
N GLN A 82 -2.60 -5.63 4.64
CA GLN A 82 -3.58 -4.54 4.68
C GLN A 82 -2.94 -3.28 4.15
N LEU A 83 -3.67 -2.57 3.30
CA LEU A 83 -3.24 -1.29 2.73
C LEU A 83 -4.25 -0.22 3.13
N ARG A 84 -3.75 0.81 3.80
CA ARG A 84 -4.56 1.92 4.28
C ARG A 84 -3.92 3.25 3.92
N TRP A 85 -4.68 4.30 3.99
CA TRP A 85 -4.14 5.64 3.81
C TRP A 85 -4.70 6.62 4.85
N LEU A 86 -3.98 7.71 5.02
CA LEU A 86 -4.42 8.85 5.81
C LEU A 86 -4.67 9.99 4.83
N THR A 87 -5.92 10.44 4.76
CA THR A 87 -6.29 11.53 3.86
C THR A 87 -5.94 12.89 4.49
N PRO A 88 -5.84 13.96 3.69
CA PRO A 88 -5.51 15.29 4.24
C PRO A 88 -6.48 15.70 5.33
N GLY A 89 -5.95 16.15 6.47
CA GLY A 89 -6.73 16.59 7.61
C GLY A 89 -7.33 15.50 8.47
N ALA A 90 -7.21 14.24 8.07
CA ALA A 90 -7.72 13.12 8.86
C ALA A 90 -6.76 12.78 10.00
N THR A 91 -7.30 12.17 11.05
CA THR A 91 -6.52 11.74 12.22
C THR A 91 -6.38 10.23 12.31
N SER A 92 -7.10 9.48 11.46
CA SER A 92 -7.09 8.02 11.50
C SER A 92 -6.86 7.46 10.10
N TYR A 93 -6.08 6.38 10.02
CA TYR A 93 -5.89 5.63 8.79
C TYR A 93 -7.13 4.78 8.51
N VAL A 94 -7.52 4.73 7.24
CA VAL A 94 -8.68 3.95 6.79
C VAL A 94 -8.30 3.14 5.58
N ALA A 95 -9.05 2.07 5.32
CA ALA A 95 -8.87 1.30 4.09
C ALA A 95 -9.10 2.21 2.89
N ILE A 96 -8.27 2.05 1.85
CA ILE A 96 -8.46 2.81 0.62
C ILE A 96 -9.75 2.34 -0.03
N PRO A 97 -10.72 3.24 -0.31
CA PRO A 97 -11.99 2.82 -0.90
C PRO A 97 -11.79 2.14 -2.25
N ALA A 98 -12.62 1.14 -2.54
CA ALA A 98 -12.55 0.44 -3.82
C ALA A 98 -12.70 1.38 -5.01
N GLY A 99 -13.51 2.43 -4.87
CA GLY A 99 -13.69 3.42 -5.93
C GLY A 99 -12.49 4.30 -6.19
N ALA A 100 -11.48 4.28 -5.31
CA ALA A 100 -10.24 5.03 -5.49
C ALA A 100 -9.13 4.16 -6.10
N LEU A 101 -9.34 2.86 -6.25
CA LEU A 101 -8.36 1.93 -6.77
C LEU A 101 -8.82 1.40 -8.14
N PHE A 102 -7.89 1.36 -9.08
CA PHE A 102 -8.15 0.88 -10.44
C PHE A 102 -7.11 -0.18 -10.79
N ALA A 103 -7.55 -1.25 -11.44
CA ALA A 103 -6.65 -2.32 -11.87
C ALA A 103 -5.82 -1.92 -13.10
N THR A 104 -6.14 -0.79 -13.73
CA THR A 104 -5.44 -0.28 -14.90
C THR A 104 -4.46 0.82 -14.52
N PRO A 105 -3.36 1.01 -15.29
CA PRO A 105 -2.44 2.13 -15.05
C PRO A 105 -3.12 3.47 -15.29
N PRO A 106 -2.52 4.54 -14.74
CA PRO A 106 -3.08 5.87 -14.90
C PRO A 106 -3.09 6.36 -16.34
#